data_08a95e81adc3ebbe81766727741eafb5
#
_entry.id   08a95e81adc3ebbe81766727741eafb5
#
_cell.length_a   1.000
_cell.length_b   1.000
_cell.length_c   1.000
_cell.angle_alpha   90.00
_cell.angle_beta   90.00
_cell.angle_gamma   90.00
#
_symmetry.space_group_name_H-M   'P 1'
#
loop_
_entity.id
_entity.type
_entity.pdbx_description
1 polymer ?
#
loop_
_entity_poly.entity_id
_entity_poly.type
_entity_poly.pdbx_seq_one_letter_code
_entity_poly.pdbx_strand_id
1 'polypeptide(L)'
;GLPKSKDELVANFQKNIPGTEELDSADLMIIGTRFRQLPDDQIANFAEFLNAGKPVIGLRTATHAFSGSATTGDFKWSEFGLKILGEKWVNHHGKHKVEGTRSVTITSNGSHDIMRGVGEIFATTDVYGIANLDPYAVTLFLRGEVTESLDPASKAVAGKQNDPPMPLAWLREYTAPDGKTKGQAFCTTLGASVDFSDEDLRRLIVNTSLHLTGQKVPAKADVEPVDPFNPSFYSGLGSDHYKKLNRK
;
A
#
# COMPACT_ATOMS: atom_id res chain seq x y z
N GLY A 1 7.33 16.21 19.66
CA GLY A 1 8.41 17.20 19.58
C GLY A 1 9.36 16.86 18.44
N LEU A 2 10.23 17.79 18.07
CA LEU A 2 11.31 17.50 17.13
C LEU A 2 12.34 16.58 17.80
N PRO A 3 13.02 15.68 17.06
CA PRO A 3 14.11 14.89 17.61
C PRO A 3 15.21 15.82 18.14
N LYS A 4 15.80 15.44 19.28
CA LYS A 4 16.88 16.22 19.91
C LYS A 4 18.22 16.04 19.23
N SER A 5 18.37 14.97 18.46
CA SER A 5 19.52 14.69 17.60
C SER A 5 19.09 13.98 16.32
N LYS A 6 19.99 13.94 15.30
CA LYS A 6 19.71 13.20 14.04
C LYS A 6 19.51 11.71 14.26
N ASP A 7 20.05 11.17 15.37
CA ASP A 7 20.02 9.73 15.69
C ASP A 7 18.90 9.37 16.67
N GLU A 8 18.09 10.34 17.11
CA GLU A 8 16.99 10.08 18.04
C GLU A 8 15.76 9.57 17.30
N LEU A 9 15.36 8.33 17.59
CA LEU A 9 14.10 7.78 17.12
C LEU A 9 12.93 8.34 17.93
N VAL A 10 12.12 9.21 17.33
CA VAL A 10 10.88 9.71 17.92
C VAL A 10 9.72 8.89 17.38
N ALA A 11 9.18 8.01 18.22
CA ALA A 11 8.03 7.18 17.85
C ALA A 11 6.84 8.01 17.42
N ASN A 12 6.15 7.57 16.36
CA ASN A 12 4.98 8.25 15.78
C ASN A 12 5.26 9.69 15.27
N PHE A 13 6.51 10.03 15.00
CA PHE A 13 6.85 11.30 14.38
C PHE A 13 6.41 11.32 12.91
N GLN A 14 5.53 12.23 12.55
CA GLN A 14 4.88 12.25 11.24
C GLN A 14 5.42 13.33 10.28
N LYS A 15 6.36 14.16 10.74
CA LYS A 15 6.80 15.35 10.00
C LYS A 15 8.14 15.18 9.30
N ASN A 16 8.56 13.95 9.03
CA ASN A 16 9.80 13.69 8.33
C ASN A 16 9.81 12.28 7.72
N ILE A 17 10.32 12.17 6.50
CA ILE A 17 10.74 10.93 5.84
C ILE A 17 12.14 11.19 5.30
N PRO A 18 13.21 10.67 5.94
CA PRO A 18 14.56 10.84 5.42
C PRO A 18 14.72 10.21 4.05
N GLY A 19 15.53 10.82 3.17
CA GLY A 19 15.88 10.27 1.86
C GLY A 19 14.80 10.47 0.79
N THR A 20 13.84 11.39 0.97
CA THR A 20 12.84 11.67 -0.08
C THR A 20 13.45 12.25 -1.35
N GLU A 21 14.64 12.84 -1.28
CA GLU A 21 15.43 13.32 -2.42
C GLU A 21 15.83 12.22 -3.40
N GLU A 22 15.91 10.97 -2.94
CA GLU A 22 16.22 9.79 -3.78
C GLU A 22 15.09 9.48 -4.78
N LEU A 23 13.90 10.05 -4.61
CA LEU A 23 12.80 9.93 -5.55
C LEU A 23 13.15 10.53 -6.93
N ASP A 24 14.08 11.49 -6.99
CA ASP A 24 14.54 12.06 -8.25
C ASP A 24 15.11 10.99 -9.20
N SER A 25 15.93 10.10 -8.68
CA SER A 25 16.57 9.01 -9.43
C SER A 25 15.75 7.71 -9.48
N ALA A 26 14.70 7.58 -8.69
CA ALA A 26 13.90 6.35 -8.62
C ALA A 26 13.00 6.17 -9.84
N ASP A 27 12.88 4.94 -10.33
CA ASP A 27 11.95 4.55 -11.42
C ASP A 27 10.57 4.14 -10.91
N LEU A 28 10.45 3.80 -9.63
CA LEU A 28 9.23 3.33 -8.98
C LEU A 28 9.19 3.78 -7.53
N MET A 29 8.04 4.25 -7.07
CA MET A 29 7.78 4.51 -5.65
C MET A 29 6.87 3.43 -5.05
N ILE A 30 7.33 2.75 -3.99
CA ILE A 30 6.49 1.89 -3.15
C ILE A 30 6.23 2.62 -1.84
N ILE A 31 4.96 2.93 -1.56
CA ILE A 31 4.57 3.74 -0.41
C ILE A 31 3.58 3.00 0.49
N GLY A 32 3.89 2.94 1.81
CA GLY A 32 3.05 2.34 2.85
C GLY A 32 2.92 3.25 4.08
N THR A 33 3.11 4.57 3.92
CA THR A 33 3.06 5.55 5.01
C THR A 33 1.63 5.87 5.46
N ARG A 34 1.51 6.53 6.62
CA ARG A 34 0.23 6.90 7.23
C ARG A 34 0.29 8.29 7.85
N PHE A 35 -0.66 9.16 7.50
CA PHE A 35 -0.90 10.48 8.08
C PHE A 35 0.33 11.39 8.16
N ARG A 36 1.22 11.33 7.16
CA ARG A 36 2.42 12.17 7.11
C ARG A 36 2.03 13.63 6.88
N GLN A 37 2.69 14.51 7.62
CA GLN A 37 2.60 15.97 7.53
C GLN A 37 4.00 16.50 7.23
N LEU A 38 4.45 16.26 6.02
CA LEU A 38 5.82 16.54 5.62
C LEU A 38 6.05 18.04 5.38
N PRO A 39 7.27 18.54 5.57
CA PRO A 39 7.67 19.88 5.17
C PRO A 39 7.66 20.03 3.64
N ASP A 40 7.62 21.28 3.18
CA ASP A 40 7.41 21.61 1.77
C ASP A 40 8.50 21.06 0.83
N ASP A 41 9.76 21.02 1.28
CA ASP A 41 10.87 20.46 0.53
C ASP A 41 10.69 18.96 0.27
N GLN A 42 10.22 18.20 1.27
CA GLN A 42 9.94 16.78 1.09
C GLN A 42 8.68 16.57 0.24
N ILE A 43 7.65 17.40 0.40
CA ILE A 43 6.46 17.37 -0.45
C ILE A 43 6.83 17.65 -1.91
N ALA A 44 7.77 18.57 -2.17
CA ALA A 44 8.25 18.86 -3.52
C ALA A 44 8.84 17.62 -4.20
N ASN A 45 9.64 16.81 -3.50
CA ASN A 45 10.22 15.58 -4.05
C ASN A 45 9.13 14.58 -4.51
N PHE A 46 8.06 14.42 -3.73
CA PHE A 46 6.91 13.59 -4.15
C PHE A 46 6.19 14.20 -5.36
N ALA A 47 6.02 15.52 -5.39
CA ALA A 47 5.36 16.21 -6.50
C ALA A 47 6.16 16.05 -7.79
N GLU A 48 7.46 16.24 -7.76
CA GLU A 48 8.36 16.08 -8.90
C GLU A 48 8.34 14.66 -9.44
N PHE A 49 8.39 13.64 -8.56
CA PHE A 49 8.27 12.23 -8.93
C PHE A 49 6.96 11.95 -9.69
N LEU A 50 5.83 12.43 -9.17
CA LEU A 50 4.52 12.23 -9.79
C LEU A 50 4.37 13.04 -11.08
N ASN A 51 4.88 14.28 -11.13
CA ASN A 51 4.85 15.14 -12.31
C ASN A 51 5.76 14.63 -13.44
N ALA A 52 6.70 13.73 -13.14
CA ALA A 52 7.45 12.98 -14.14
C ALA A 52 6.68 11.77 -14.69
N GLY A 53 5.45 11.52 -14.22
CA GLY A 53 4.63 10.38 -14.64
C GLY A 53 5.11 9.02 -14.14
N LYS A 54 6.02 9.00 -13.16
CA LYS A 54 6.63 7.78 -12.64
C LYS A 54 5.62 6.92 -11.87
N PRO A 55 5.74 5.57 -11.94
CA PRO A 55 4.74 4.67 -11.36
C PRO A 55 4.79 4.59 -9.84
N VAL A 56 3.62 4.24 -9.25
CA VAL A 56 3.45 4.13 -7.80
C VAL A 56 2.83 2.79 -7.43
N ILE A 57 3.33 2.15 -6.36
CA ILE A 57 2.66 1.05 -5.66
C ILE A 57 2.24 1.55 -4.28
N GLY A 58 0.93 1.62 -4.03
CA GLY A 58 0.36 1.96 -2.73
C GLY A 58 0.01 0.72 -1.92
N LEU A 59 0.56 0.61 -0.72
CA LEU A 59 0.34 -0.49 0.20
C LEU A 59 -0.53 -0.05 1.38
N ARG A 60 -1.61 -0.76 1.65
CA ARG A 60 -2.48 -0.63 2.82
C ARG A 60 -2.71 0.82 3.26
N THR A 61 -1.90 1.35 4.17
CA THR A 61 -2.05 2.68 4.74
C THR A 61 -1.76 3.82 3.74
N ALA A 62 -1.25 3.53 2.56
CA ALA A 62 -1.05 4.52 1.51
C ALA A 62 -2.33 5.24 1.08
N THR A 63 -3.51 4.62 1.24
CA THR A 63 -4.81 5.26 1.00
C THR A 63 -5.07 6.48 1.90
N HIS A 64 -4.28 6.64 2.97
CA HIS A 64 -4.23 7.81 3.85
C HIS A 64 -2.79 8.20 4.20
N ALA A 65 -1.90 8.15 3.20
CA ALA A 65 -0.46 8.38 3.37
C ALA A 65 -0.15 9.74 3.98
N PHE A 66 -0.86 10.77 3.53
CA PHE A 66 -0.64 12.15 3.94
C PHE A 66 -1.85 12.74 4.65
N SER A 67 -1.59 13.74 5.47
CA SER A 67 -2.61 14.53 6.20
C SER A 67 -2.16 15.99 6.33
N GLY A 68 -3.03 16.82 6.89
CA GLY A 68 -2.75 18.25 7.03
C GLY A 68 -3.12 19.06 5.77
N SER A 69 -2.53 20.25 5.63
CA SER A 69 -2.91 21.26 4.64
C SER A 69 -1.92 21.44 3.49
N ALA A 70 -0.90 20.58 3.38
CA ALA A 70 0.09 20.70 2.30
C ALA A 70 -0.57 20.58 0.92
N THR A 71 -0.16 21.46 -0.02
CA THR A 71 -0.67 21.51 -1.38
C THR A 71 0.48 21.67 -2.38
N THR A 72 0.24 21.23 -3.64
CA THR A 72 1.07 21.56 -4.80
C THR A 72 0.11 22.07 -5.87
N GLY A 73 0.08 23.38 -6.09
CA GLY A 73 -0.98 24.01 -6.85
C GLY A 73 -2.35 23.69 -6.22
N ASP A 74 -3.29 23.19 -7.02
CA ASP A 74 -4.63 22.79 -6.58
C ASP A 74 -4.67 21.38 -5.98
N PHE A 75 -3.56 20.63 -6.02
CA PHE A 75 -3.50 19.27 -5.48
C PHE A 75 -3.28 19.30 -3.96
N LYS A 76 -4.23 18.73 -3.21
CA LYS A 76 -4.16 18.57 -1.77
C LYS A 76 -3.55 17.22 -1.42
N TRP A 77 -2.43 17.19 -0.70
CA TRP A 77 -1.75 15.94 -0.34
C TRP A 77 -2.59 15.04 0.56
N SER A 78 -3.49 15.57 1.36
CA SER A 78 -4.47 14.77 2.11
C SER A 78 -5.43 13.96 1.22
N GLU A 79 -5.52 14.28 -0.08
CA GLU A 79 -6.30 13.56 -1.09
C GLU A 79 -5.47 12.58 -1.93
N PHE A 80 -4.19 12.38 -1.61
CA PHE A 80 -3.28 11.49 -2.34
C PHE A 80 -3.89 10.11 -2.62
N GLY A 81 -4.45 9.46 -1.59
CA GLY A 81 -5.10 8.16 -1.76
C GLY A 81 -6.18 8.19 -2.84
N LEU A 82 -7.09 9.16 -2.76
CA LEU A 82 -8.19 9.29 -3.72
C LEU A 82 -7.70 9.67 -5.12
N LYS A 83 -6.80 10.65 -5.23
CA LYS A 83 -6.37 11.22 -6.51
C LYS A 83 -5.38 10.32 -7.25
N ILE A 84 -4.41 9.76 -6.53
CA ILE A 84 -3.35 8.93 -7.12
C ILE A 84 -3.73 7.44 -7.09
N LEU A 85 -4.16 6.91 -5.95
CA LEU A 85 -4.43 5.49 -5.79
C LEU A 85 -5.88 5.09 -6.16
N GLY A 86 -6.80 6.05 -6.24
CA GLY A 86 -8.20 5.83 -6.60
C GLY A 86 -9.13 5.61 -5.41
N GLU A 87 -8.59 5.46 -4.21
CA GLU A 87 -9.37 5.28 -3.00
C GLU A 87 -8.70 5.95 -1.81
N LYS A 88 -9.48 6.52 -0.92
CA LYS A 88 -9.04 6.97 0.40
C LYS A 88 -9.44 5.95 1.45
N TRP A 89 -8.76 5.95 2.60
CA TRP A 89 -9.18 5.12 3.70
C TRP A 89 -10.59 5.52 4.20
N VAL A 90 -11.47 4.54 4.27
CA VAL A 90 -12.88 4.70 4.70
C VAL A 90 -13.05 4.19 6.12
N ASN A 91 -12.80 2.89 6.32
CA ASN A 91 -12.90 2.21 7.61
C ASN A 91 -12.21 0.83 7.57
N HIS A 92 -12.16 0.18 8.70
CA HIS A 92 -11.96 -1.25 8.79
C HIS A 92 -13.28 -1.96 8.47
N HIS A 93 -13.35 -2.67 7.35
CA HIS A 93 -14.52 -3.45 6.95
C HIS A 93 -14.59 -4.78 7.70
N GLY A 94 -13.46 -5.44 7.90
CA GLY A 94 -13.28 -6.55 8.84
C GLY A 94 -12.95 -6.04 10.26
N LYS A 95 -13.10 -6.91 11.25
CA LYS A 95 -12.73 -6.62 12.64
C LYS A 95 -11.22 -6.66 12.82
N HIS A 96 -10.64 -5.51 13.06
CA HIS A 96 -9.19 -5.34 13.20
C HIS A 96 -8.59 -6.27 14.26
N LYS A 97 -7.53 -7.01 13.91
CA LYS A 97 -6.83 -8.02 14.74
C LYS A 97 -7.68 -9.25 15.14
N VAL A 98 -8.83 -9.44 14.54
CA VAL A 98 -9.73 -10.57 14.81
C VAL A 98 -10.01 -11.33 13.53
N GLU A 99 -10.34 -10.60 12.47
CA GLU A 99 -10.71 -11.15 11.17
C GLU A 99 -9.57 -10.93 10.17
N GLY A 100 -9.31 -11.94 9.33
CA GLY A 100 -8.30 -11.89 8.28
C GLY A 100 -8.88 -11.53 6.91
N THR A 101 -8.04 -11.53 5.91
CA THR A 101 -8.38 -11.31 4.51
C THR A 101 -7.97 -12.50 3.67
N ARG A 102 -8.90 -13.08 2.90
CA ARG A 102 -8.60 -14.04 1.82
C ARG A 102 -8.86 -13.38 0.49
N SER A 103 -7.91 -13.52 -0.45
CA SER A 103 -8.09 -12.99 -1.79
C SER A 103 -8.98 -13.88 -2.66
N VAL A 104 -9.79 -13.21 -3.50
CA VAL A 104 -10.56 -13.83 -4.59
C VAL A 104 -10.11 -13.20 -5.90
N THR A 105 -9.59 -14.02 -6.80
CA THR A 105 -9.09 -13.55 -8.10
C THR A 105 -10.24 -13.17 -9.04
N ILE A 106 -10.13 -12.02 -9.69
CA ILE A 106 -11.02 -11.62 -10.78
C ILE A 106 -10.60 -12.36 -12.05
N THR A 107 -11.37 -13.35 -12.44
CA THR A 107 -11.05 -14.30 -13.51
C THR A 107 -10.73 -13.61 -14.84
N SER A 108 -11.44 -12.55 -15.21
CA SER A 108 -11.20 -11.80 -16.46
C SER A 108 -9.81 -11.17 -16.52
N ASN A 109 -9.18 -10.88 -15.39
CA ASN A 109 -7.88 -10.24 -15.28
C ASN A 109 -6.77 -11.19 -14.76
N GLY A 110 -7.11 -12.45 -14.53
CA GLY A 110 -6.17 -13.46 -14.01
C GLY A 110 -5.00 -13.80 -14.96
N SER A 111 -5.12 -13.51 -16.26
CA SER A 111 -4.04 -13.69 -17.25
C SER A 111 -3.10 -12.48 -17.38
N HIS A 112 -3.36 -11.38 -16.67
CA HIS A 112 -2.50 -10.21 -16.68
C HIS A 112 -1.13 -10.53 -16.08
N ASP A 113 -0.06 -9.90 -16.59
CA ASP A 113 1.32 -10.14 -16.15
C ASP A 113 1.51 -10.01 -14.63
N ILE A 114 0.84 -9.04 -14.02
CA ILE A 114 0.86 -8.83 -12.56
C ILE A 114 0.40 -10.09 -11.80
N MET A 115 -0.51 -10.88 -12.38
CA MET A 115 -1.08 -12.07 -11.74
C MET A 115 -0.32 -13.36 -12.03
N ARG A 116 0.79 -13.33 -12.78
CA ARG A 116 1.56 -14.54 -13.12
C ARG A 116 2.07 -15.28 -11.90
N GLY A 117 1.65 -16.53 -11.74
CA GLY A 117 2.05 -17.39 -10.63
C GLY A 117 1.57 -16.93 -9.26
N VAL A 118 0.66 -15.94 -9.19
CA VAL A 118 0.01 -15.51 -7.96
C VAL A 118 -1.18 -16.43 -7.68
N GLY A 119 -1.15 -17.08 -6.53
CA GLY A 119 -2.22 -17.92 -6.01
C GLY A 119 -3.18 -17.16 -5.08
N GLU A 120 -3.83 -17.91 -4.17
CA GLU A 120 -4.66 -17.33 -3.13
C GLU A 120 -3.79 -16.68 -2.06
N ILE A 121 -4.03 -15.41 -1.78
CA ILE A 121 -3.34 -14.65 -0.73
C ILE A 121 -4.17 -14.72 0.53
N PHE A 122 -3.54 -15.08 1.65
CA PHE A 122 -4.12 -14.93 2.98
C PHE A 122 -3.32 -13.94 3.82
N ALA A 123 -4.02 -12.95 4.37
CA ALA A 123 -3.41 -11.93 5.22
C ALA A 123 -4.05 -11.92 6.61
N THR A 124 -3.20 -11.76 7.64
CA THR A 124 -3.65 -11.63 9.04
C THR A 124 -4.08 -10.21 9.39
N THR A 125 -4.35 -9.40 8.39
CA THR A 125 -4.95 -8.07 8.54
C THR A 125 -6.36 -8.04 7.96
N ASP A 126 -7.19 -7.18 8.52
CA ASP A 126 -8.57 -7.00 8.13
C ASP A 126 -8.73 -6.31 6.77
N VAL A 127 -9.81 -6.61 6.08
CA VAL A 127 -10.21 -5.94 4.83
C VAL A 127 -10.54 -4.47 5.11
N TYR A 128 -10.06 -3.56 4.25
CA TYR A 128 -10.49 -2.16 4.28
C TYR A 128 -11.80 -1.95 3.50
N GLY A 129 -12.64 -1.05 4.00
CA GLY A 129 -13.81 -0.58 3.28
C GLY A 129 -13.39 0.26 2.06
N ILE A 130 -14.04 0.00 0.93
CA ILE A 130 -13.86 0.71 -0.34
C ILE A 130 -15.20 1.35 -0.72
N ALA A 131 -15.19 2.65 -1.01
CA ALA A 131 -16.41 3.41 -1.26
C ALA A 131 -16.31 4.40 -2.45
N ASN A 132 -15.10 4.80 -2.84
CA ASN A 132 -14.90 5.84 -3.83
C ASN A 132 -14.25 5.31 -5.12
N LEU A 133 -13.83 4.04 -5.14
CA LEU A 133 -13.17 3.45 -6.29
C LEU A 133 -14.12 3.39 -7.48
N ASP A 134 -13.75 4.05 -8.59
CA ASP A 134 -14.49 3.95 -9.84
C ASP A 134 -14.16 2.62 -10.54
N PRO A 135 -15.10 1.67 -10.64
CA PRO A 135 -14.84 0.36 -11.22
C PRO A 135 -14.53 0.41 -12.72
N TYR A 136 -14.90 1.51 -13.40
CA TYR A 136 -14.63 1.70 -14.83
C TYR A 136 -13.26 2.35 -15.10
N ALA A 137 -12.64 2.94 -14.08
CA ALA A 137 -11.34 3.59 -14.17
C ALA A 137 -10.18 2.74 -13.64
N VAL A 138 -10.44 1.47 -13.29
CA VAL A 138 -9.43 0.56 -12.73
C VAL A 138 -9.47 -0.82 -13.40
N THR A 139 -8.31 -1.47 -13.45
CA THR A 139 -8.21 -2.91 -13.68
C THR A 139 -8.16 -3.58 -12.31
N LEU A 140 -9.26 -4.19 -11.88
CA LEU A 140 -9.37 -4.88 -10.59
C LEU A 140 -8.83 -6.32 -10.74
N PHE A 141 -7.85 -6.70 -9.92
CA PHE A 141 -7.25 -8.04 -9.92
C PHE A 141 -7.81 -8.96 -8.84
N LEU A 142 -7.98 -8.41 -7.64
CA LEU A 142 -8.37 -9.17 -6.46
C LEU A 142 -9.50 -8.49 -5.71
N ARG A 143 -10.39 -9.31 -5.16
CA ARG A 143 -11.31 -8.93 -4.09
C ARG A 143 -10.86 -9.58 -2.79
N GLY A 144 -11.23 -9.00 -1.65
CA GLY A 144 -10.91 -9.51 -0.32
C GLY A 144 -12.16 -9.97 0.41
N GLU A 145 -12.23 -11.26 0.72
CA GLU A 145 -13.19 -11.81 1.66
C GLU A 145 -12.69 -11.60 3.09
N VAL A 146 -13.59 -11.21 3.96
CA VAL A 146 -13.37 -11.22 5.41
C VAL A 146 -13.51 -12.66 5.90
N THR A 147 -12.52 -13.16 6.65
CA THR A 147 -12.54 -14.49 7.26
C THR A 147 -12.90 -14.39 8.74
N GLU A 148 -13.48 -15.46 9.30
CA GLU A 148 -13.97 -15.49 10.69
C GLU A 148 -12.86 -15.35 11.74
N SER A 149 -11.60 -15.61 11.35
CA SER A 149 -10.44 -15.48 12.22
C SER A 149 -9.17 -15.22 11.42
N LEU A 150 -8.03 -15.10 12.11
CA LEU A 150 -6.69 -14.95 11.54
C LEU A 150 -6.05 -16.29 11.12
N ASP A 151 -6.81 -17.38 11.16
CA ASP A 151 -6.36 -18.70 10.71
C ASP A 151 -6.61 -18.83 9.19
N PRO A 152 -5.59 -19.18 8.37
CA PRO A 152 -5.77 -19.41 6.95
C PRO A 152 -6.83 -20.47 6.60
N ALA A 153 -7.11 -21.42 7.50
CA ALA A 153 -8.15 -22.41 7.32
C ALA A 153 -9.56 -21.93 7.69
N SER A 154 -9.71 -20.70 8.23
CA SER A 154 -11.01 -20.21 8.64
C SER A 154 -11.91 -19.92 7.45
N LYS A 155 -13.23 -20.03 7.67
CA LYS A 155 -14.22 -19.75 6.63
C LYS A 155 -14.39 -18.26 6.38
N ALA A 156 -14.89 -17.91 5.21
CA ALA A 156 -15.36 -16.56 4.94
C ALA A 156 -16.60 -16.25 5.82
N VAL A 157 -16.66 -15.03 6.34
CA VAL A 157 -17.83 -14.54 7.08
C VAL A 157 -19.04 -14.55 6.16
N ALA A 158 -20.14 -15.14 6.61
CA ALA A 158 -21.35 -15.21 5.82
C ALA A 158 -22.12 -13.87 5.77
N GLY A 159 -22.86 -13.66 4.68
CA GLY A 159 -23.79 -12.55 4.52
C GLY A 159 -23.17 -11.30 3.87
N LYS A 160 -23.78 -10.15 4.12
CA LYS A 160 -23.53 -8.87 3.41
C LYS A 160 -22.08 -8.36 3.46
N GLN A 161 -21.29 -8.83 4.42
CA GLN A 161 -19.89 -8.41 4.56
C GLN A 161 -19.03 -8.89 3.39
N ASN A 162 -19.40 -10.04 2.80
CA ASN A 162 -18.71 -10.62 1.64
C ASN A 162 -19.61 -10.72 0.38
N ASP A 163 -20.69 -9.95 0.31
CA ASP A 163 -21.60 -9.96 -0.84
C ASP A 163 -21.86 -8.55 -1.40
N PRO A 164 -21.04 -8.11 -2.37
CA PRO A 164 -19.80 -8.73 -2.87
C PRO A 164 -18.60 -8.46 -1.95
N PRO A 165 -17.53 -9.28 -2.01
CA PRO A 165 -16.27 -8.97 -1.33
C PRO A 165 -15.68 -7.64 -1.79
N MET A 166 -14.95 -6.92 -0.89
CA MET A 166 -14.37 -5.61 -1.19
C MET A 166 -13.27 -5.69 -2.25
N PRO A 167 -13.10 -4.68 -3.12
CA PRO A 167 -11.89 -4.54 -3.92
C PRO A 167 -10.64 -4.60 -3.05
N LEU A 168 -9.62 -5.38 -3.47
CA LEU A 168 -8.43 -5.63 -2.68
C LEU A 168 -7.15 -5.15 -3.37
N ALA A 169 -7.06 -5.34 -4.71
CA ALA A 169 -5.89 -4.93 -5.49
C ALA A 169 -6.30 -4.50 -6.90
N TRP A 170 -5.80 -3.35 -7.33
CA TRP A 170 -6.15 -2.76 -8.63
C TRP A 170 -5.02 -1.91 -9.21
N LEU A 171 -5.04 -1.75 -10.55
CA LEU A 171 -4.19 -0.84 -11.32
C LEU A 171 -5.06 0.27 -11.92
N ARG A 172 -4.53 1.48 -11.97
CA ARG A 172 -5.18 2.63 -12.61
C ARG A 172 -4.19 3.61 -13.22
N GLU A 173 -4.68 4.46 -14.12
CA GLU A 173 -4.00 5.70 -14.47
C GLU A 173 -4.31 6.78 -13.43
N TYR A 174 -3.31 7.57 -13.03
CA TYR A 174 -3.51 8.76 -12.22
C TYR A 174 -3.20 10.03 -13.02
N THR A 175 -3.73 11.17 -12.58
CA THR A 175 -3.29 12.51 -13.00
C THR A 175 -2.40 13.09 -11.91
N ALA A 176 -1.22 13.53 -12.29
CA ALA A 176 -0.22 14.10 -11.39
C ALA A 176 -0.65 15.45 -10.79
N PRO A 177 0.04 15.95 -9.74
CA PRO A 177 -0.26 17.25 -9.13
C PRO A 177 -0.24 18.44 -10.09
N ASP A 178 0.49 18.37 -11.22
CA ASP A 178 0.51 19.40 -12.26
C ASP A 178 -0.81 19.49 -13.07
N GLY A 179 -1.74 18.58 -12.86
CA GLY A 179 -3.05 18.52 -13.53
C GLY A 179 -3.02 18.02 -14.98
N LYS A 180 -1.88 17.60 -15.51
CA LYS A 180 -1.71 17.22 -16.93
C LYS A 180 -1.03 15.87 -17.11
N THR A 181 0.10 15.65 -16.44
CA THR A 181 0.90 14.43 -16.58
C THR A 181 0.13 13.22 -16.08
N LYS A 182 0.25 12.12 -16.82
CA LYS A 182 -0.36 10.85 -16.47
C LYS A 182 0.70 9.84 -16.06
N GLY A 183 0.38 9.02 -15.08
CA GLY A 183 1.20 7.90 -14.65
C GLY A 183 0.33 6.73 -14.21
N GLN A 184 0.96 5.61 -13.88
CA GLN A 184 0.26 4.42 -13.41
C GLN A 184 0.42 4.23 -11.91
N ALA A 185 -0.66 3.84 -11.23
CA ALA A 185 -0.66 3.50 -9.82
C ALA A 185 -1.31 2.14 -9.60
N PHE A 186 -0.59 1.25 -8.95
CA PHE A 186 -1.15 0.04 -8.36
C PHE A 186 -1.46 0.30 -6.89
N CYS A 187 -2.58 -0.19 -6.41
CA CYS A 187 -2.95 -0.12 -5.01
C CYS A 187 -3.44 -1.46 -4.51
N THR A 188 -3.00 -1.84 -3.32
CA THR A 188 -3.59 -2.94 -2.55
C THR A 188 -3.87 -2.51 -1.12
N THR A 189 -5.00 -2.95 -0.56
CA THR A 189 -5.33 -2.73 0.84
C THR A 189 -4.64 -3.73 1.77
N LEU A 190 -3.84 -4.66 1.22
CA LEU A 190 -2.85 -5.47 1.94
C LEU A 190 -1.52 -4.72 2.03
N GLY A 191 -0.58 -5.22 2.84
CA GLY A 191 0.79 -4.71 2.91
C GLY A 191 1.20 -4.20 4.28
N ALA A 192 0.58 -4.66 5.36
CA ALA A 192 1.23 -4.64 6.67
C ALA A 192 2.42 -5.61 6.66
N SER A 193 3.42 -5.39 7.52
CA SER A 193 4.61 -6.24 7.52
C SER A 193 4.30 -7.72 7.67
N VAL A 194 3.30 -8.06 8.47
CA VAL A 194 2.84 -9.44 8.70
C VAL A 194 2.17 -10.07 7.46
N ASP A 195 1.56 -9.28 6.58
CA ASP A 195 0.94 -9.78 5.36
C ASP A 195 1.98 -10.34 4.39
N PHE A 196 3.21 -9.80 4.41
CA PHE A 196 4.32 -10.29 3.58
C PHE A 196 4.88 -11.66 4.00
N SER A 197 4.35 -12.29 5.05
CA SER A 197 4.56 -13.71 5.30
C SER A 197 3.95 -14.59 4.20
N ASP A 198 2.92 -14.09 3.52
CA ASP A 198 2.31 -14.76 2.38
C ASP A 198 3.17 -14.61 1.12
N GLU A 199 3.54 -15.75 0.50
CA GLU A 199 4.41 -15.80 -0.69
C GLU A 199 3.74 -15.12 -1.89
N ASP A 200 2.44 -15.32 -2.06
CA ASP A 200 1.71 -14.81 -3.22
C ASP A 200 1.48 -13.30 -3.14
N LEU A 201 1.39 -12.72 -1.94
CA LEU A 201 1.45 -11.27 -1.80
C LEU A 201 2.83 -10.71 -2.21
N ARG A 202 3.93 -11.35 -1.77
CA ARG A 202 5.28 -10.93 -2.21
C ARG A 202 5.39 -11.00 -3.73
N ARG A 203 4.88 -12.09 -4.35
CA ARG A 203 4.90 -12.27 -5.81
C ARG A 203 4.06 -11.22 -6.53
N LEU A 204 2.88 -10.89 -6.01
CA LEU A 204 2.02 -9.82 -6.53
C LEU A 204 2.78 -8.48 -6.59
N ILE A 205 3.50 -8.12 -5.53
CA ILE A 205 4.25 -6.86 -5.47
C ILE A 205 5.47 -6.88 -6.39
N VAL A 206 6.23 -7.98 -6.45
CA VAL A 206 7.37 -8.14 -7.36
C VAL A 206 6.92 -8.06 -8.82
N ASN A 207 5.88 -8.81 -9.19
CA ASN A 207 5.31 -8.77 -10.54
C ASN A 207 4.85 -7.37 -10.93
N THR A 208 4.18 -6.68 -10.00
CA THR A 208 3.72 -5.30 -10.20
C THR A 208 4.89 -4.35 -10.41
N SER A 209 5.96 -4.50 -9.63
CA SER A 209 7.17 -3.69 -9.77
C SER A 209 7.82 -3.89 -11.14
N LEU A 210 7.98 -5.13 -11.58
CA LEU A 210 8.52 -5.46 -12.91
C LEU A 210 7.63 -4.90 -14.02
N HIS A 211 6.31 -5.10 -13.92
CA HIS A 211 5.36 -4.61 -14.90
C HIS A 211 5.40 -3.09 -15.05
N LEU A 212 5.35 -2.37 -13.94
CA LEU A 212 5.31 -0.90 -13.90
C LEU A 212 6.63 -0.26 -14.35
N THR A 213 7.76 -0.96 -14.21
CA THR A 213 9.07 -0.51 -14.71
C THR A 213 9.40 -1.02 -16.11
N GLY A 214 8.42 -1.62 -16.82
CA GLY A 214 8.59 -2.12 -18.19
C GLY A 214 9.46 -3.35 -18.30
N GLN A 215 9.72 -4.04 -17.20
CA GLN A 215 10.51 -5.26 -17.18
C GLN A 215 9.63 -6.50 -17.43
N LYS A 216 10.25 -7.57 -17.96
CA LYS A 216 9.54 -8.82 -18.22
C LYS A 216 9.19 -9.51 -16.91
N VAL A 217 7.91 -9.73 -16.67
CA VAL A 217 7.44 -10.55 -15.55
C VAL A 217 7.66 -12.05 -15.88
N PRO A 218 8.39 -12.80 -15.06
CA PRO A 218 8.60 -14.24 -15.28
C PRO A 218 7.30 -15.03 -15.06
N ALA A 219 7.24 -16.29 -15.52
CA ALA A 219 6.08 -17.15 -15.30
C ALA A 219 5.76 -17.35 -13.81
N LYS A 220 6.79 -17.44 -12.98
CA LYS A 220 6.70 -17.44 -11.51
C LYS A 220 7.95 -16.74 -10.97
N ALA A 221 7.77 -15.54 -10.39
CA ALA A 221 8.87 -14.82 -9.75
C ALA A 221 9.31 -15.57 -8.49
N ASP A 222 10.64 -15.67 -8.29
CA ASP A 222 11.21 -16.08 -7.02
C ASP A 222 11.08 -14.94 -6.02
N VAL A 223 10.50 -15.20 -4.87
CA VAL A 223 10.20 -14.21 -3.84
C VAL A 223 10.56 -14.72 -2.45
N GLU A 224 11.45 -15.71 -2.37
CA GLU A 224 11.99 -16.15 -1.10
C GLU A 224 12.73 -14.99 -0.42
N PRO A 225 12.50 -14.75 0.88
CA PRO A 225 13.27 -13.76 1.62
C PRO A 225 14.77 -14.08 1.61
N VAL A 226 15.60 -13.10 1.29
CA VAL A 226 17.07 -13.25 1.29
C VAL A 226 17.62 -13.46 2.71
N ASP A 227 17.00 -12.76 3.68
CA ASP A 227 17.33 -12.87 5.11
C ASP A 227 16.14 -13.42 5.88
N PRO A 228 16.36 -13.95 7.11
CA PRO A 228 15.25 -14.40 7.95
C PRO A 228 14.19 -13.31 8.13
N PHE A 229 12.98 -13.58 7.65
CA PHE A 229 11.85 -12.67 7.74
C PHE A 229 11.00 -13.00 8.97
N ASN A 230 11.06 -12.14 9.97
CA ASN A 230 10.28 -12.27 11.21
C ASN A 230 9.47 -11.00 11.46
N PRO A 231 8.35 -10.80 10.73
CA PRO A 231 7.53 -9.61 10.85
C PRO A 231 6.77 -9.57 12.16
N SER A 232 6.55 -8.38 12.68
CA SER A 232 5.71 -8.15 13.86
C SER A 232 4.52 -7.27 13.52
N PHE A 233 3.42 -7.49 14.23
CA PHE A 233 2.27 -6.61 14.20
C PHE A 233 2.64 -5.29 14.86
N TYR A 234 2.93 -4.28 14.05
CA TYR A 234 3.35 -2.97 14.50
C TYR A 234 2.15 -2.01 14.60
N SER A 235 1.94 -1.41 15.76
CA SER A 235 0.94 -0.38 15.92
C SER A 235 1.22 0.51 17.13
N GLY A 236 1.57 1.76 16.91
CA GLY A 236 1.60 2.80 17.94
C GLY A 236 2.56 2.54 19.11
N LEU A 237 3.66 1.82 18.88
CA LEU A 237 4.65 1.52 19.90
C LEU A 237 5.41 2.80 20.29
N GLY A 238 5.64 2.99 21.59
CA GLY A 238 6.34 4.17 22.11
C GLY A 238 7.87 4.05 22.01
N SER A 239 8.56 5.17 22.23
CA SER A 239 10.03 5.25 22.17
C SER A 239 10.75 4.19 23.03
N ASP A 240 10.19 3.81 24.15
CA ASP A 240 10.81 2.80 25.04
C ASP A 240 10.84 1.40 24.43
N HIS A 241 9.90 1.08 23.53
CA HIS A 241 9.95 -0.17 22.76
C HIS A 241 11.19 -0.21 21.87
N TYR A 242 11.48 0.89 21.15
CA TYR A 242 12.63 0.97 20.24
C TYR A 242 13.97 0.99 20.97
N LYS A 243 14.04 1.66 22.14
CA LYS A 243 15.22 1.62 23.00
C LYS A 243 15.56 0.19 23.44
N LYS A 244 14.54 -0.61 23.80
CA LYS A 244 14.72 -2.03 24.17
C LYS A 244 15.26 -2.87 23.02
N LEU A 245 14.99 -2.48 21.76
CA LEU A 245 15.51 -3.15 20.56
C LEU A 245 16.88 -2.63 20.12
N ASN A 246 17.57 -1.81 20.94
CA ASN A 246 18.83 -1.12 20.59
C ASN A 246 18.77 -0.35 19.28
N ARG A 247 17.58 0.09 18.86
CA ARG A 247 17.40 0.97 17.70
C ARG A 247 17.42 2.42 18.20
N LYS A 248 18.40 3.17 17.72
CA LYS A 248 18.54 4.60 18.00
C LYS A 248 17.63 5.43 17.11
#